data_ac3a5c7e9678a675524e49076a434843
#
_entry.id   ac3a5c7e9678a675524e49076a434843
#
_cell.length_a   1.000
_cell.length_b   1.000
_cell.length_c   1.000
_cell.angle_alpha   90.00
_cell.angle_beta   90.00
_cell.angle_gamma   90.00
#
_symmetry.space_group_name_H-M   'P 1'
#
loop_
_entity.id
_entity.type
_entity.pdbx_description
1 polymer ?
#
loop_
_entity_poly.entity_id
_entity_poly.type
_entity_poly.pdbx_seq_one_letter_code
_entity_poly.pdbx_strand_id
1 'polypeptide(L)'
;MTLDFGAARLNMVENQVRPNDVTELPIQDAMRVIPREQFCPPDKAYLAYAQAPVEYAPGWFLMEPRDISKMLQALVPVPGEKALAIAAPYGAAVLRDMGLDVTELKAGEDLMATIAGGPYQVILCEGAVAHTPQAWKDAIAVGGRLGVVERRGPVGKAQLFSRGEDGLVACREVFDSTPPVMPGFTPALSFAF
;
A
#
# COMPACT_ATOMS: atom_id res chain seq x y z
N MET A 1 -25.12 20.27 -3.36
CA MET A 1 -24.27 19.91 -4.51
C MET A 1 -23.84 18.47 -4.29
N THR A 2 -24.32 17.53 -5.10
CA THR A 2 -23.97 16.11 -4.97
C THR A 2 -22.59 15.92 -5.60
N LEU A 3 -21.64 15.32 -4.87
CA LEU A 3 -20.33 15.02 -5.42
C LEU A 3 -20.46 13.91 -6.47
N ASP A 4 -19.93 14.14 -7.66
CA ASP A 4 -19.79 13.12 -8.70
C ASP A 4 -18.48 12.36 -8.47
N PHE A 5 -18.56 11.28 -7.69
CA PHE A 5 -17.42 10.42 -7.39
C PHE A 5 -16.88 9.70 -8.64
N GLY A 6 -17.72 9.44 -9.65
CA GLY A 6 -17.28 8.86 -10.91
C GLY A 6 -16.33 9.80 -11.65
N ALA A 7 -16.74 11.05 -11.83
CA ALA A 7 -15.89 12.08 -12.44
C ALA A 7 -14.63 12.35 -11.62
N ALA A 8 -14.74 12.40 -10.27
CA ALA A 8 -13.60 12.61 -9.39
C ALA A 8 -12.56 11.47 -9.50
N ARG A 9 -13.02 10.21 -9.63
CA ARG A 9 -12.18 9.02 -9.81
C ARG A 9 -11.42 9.06 -11.12
N LEU A 10 -12.11 9.38 -12.22
CA LEU A 10 -11.46 9.54 -13.52
C LEU A 10 -10.41 10.65 -13.49
N ASN A 11 -10.77 11.80 -12.90
CA ASN A 11 -9.84 12.93 -12.74
C ASN A 11 -8.61 12.55 -11.90
N MET A 12 -8.77 11.74 -10.85
CA MET A 12 -7.66 11.22 -10.04
C MET A 12 -6.69 10.42 -10.91
N VAL A 13 -7.17 9.49 -11.73
CA VAL A 13 -6.28 8.67 -12.58
C VAL A 13 -5.55 9.55 -13.59
N GLU A 14 -6.26 10.47 -14.26
CA GLU A 14 -5.68 11.30 -15.31
C GLU A 14 -4.69 12.35 -14.77
N ASN A 15 -4.88 12.87 -13.57
CA ASN A 15 -4.09 14.01 -13.05
C ASN A 15 -3.17 13.66 -11.86
N GLN A 16 -3.34 12.50 -11.21
CA GLN A 16 -2.53 12.12 -10.05
C GLN A 16 -1.76 10.80 -10.27
N VAL A 17 -2.30 9.89 -11.08
CA VAL A 17 -1.68 8.57 -11.33
C VAL A 17 -0.79 8.62 -12.57
N ARG A 18 -1.37 8.89 -13.74
CA ARG A 18 -0.65 8.92 -15.02
C ARG A 18 0.53 9.90 -15.07
N PRO A 19 0.40 11.17 -14.61
CA PRO A 19 1.51 12.12 -14.66
C PRO A 19 2.66 11.79 -13.69
N ASN A 20 2.48 10.82 -12.80
CA ASN A 20 3.49 10.37 -11.86
C ASN A 20 4.16 9.04 -12.28
N ASP A 21 4.30 8.85 -13.60
CA ASP A 21 4.99 7.72 -14.23
C ASP A 21 4.36 6.34 -13.93
N VAL A 22 3.07 6.30 -13.59
CA VAL A 22 2.34 5.04 -13.48
C VAL A 22 1.80 4.67 -14.87
N THR A 23 2.55 3.84 -15.57
CA THR A 23 2.29 3.47 -16.98
C THR A 23 1.53 2.16 -17.14
N GLU A 24 1.48 1.33 -16.10
CA GLU A 24 0.79 0.03 -16.10
C GLU A 24 -0.72 0.22 -16.24
N LEU A 25 -1.26 -0.14 -17.40
CA LEU A 25 -2.68 0.00 -17.72
C LEU A 25 -3.60 -0.78 -16.76
N PRO A 26 -3.29 -2.03 -16.36
CA PRO A 26 -4.12 -2.77 -15.42
C PRO A 26 -4.32 -2.04 -14.09
N ILE A 27 -3.29 -1.34 -13.58
CA ILE A 27 -3.39 -0.53 -12.37
C ILE A 27 -4.33 0.67 -12.60
N GLN A 28 -4.14 1.39 -13.70
CA GLN A 28 -4.98 2.53 -14.04
C GLN A 28 -6.45 2.12 -14.21
N ASP A 29 -6.70 0.99 -14.89
CA ASP A 29 -8.05 0.48 -15.15
C ASP A 29 -8.74 0.05 -13.85
N ALA A 30 -8.05 -0.69 -12.99
CA ALA A 30 -8.56 -1.03 -11.66
C ALA A 30 -8.89 0.23 -10.85
N MET A 31 -8.02 1.24 -10.85
CA MET A 31 -8.24 2.49 -10.13
C MET A 31 -9.37 3.35 -10.72
N ARG A 32 -9.74 3.15 -12.02
CA ARG A 32 -10.91 3.80 -12.63
C ARG A 32 -12.23 3.18 -12.21
N VAL A 33 -12.25 1.89 -11.88
CA VAL A 33 -13.50 1.17 -11.55
C VAL A 33 -13.71 1.03 -10.04
N ILE A 34 -12.65 0.86 -9.24
CA ILE A 34 -12.77 0.68 -7.80
C ILE A 34 -13.17 2.00 -7.10
N PRO A 35 -14.32 2.05 -6.43
CA PRO A 35 -14.82 3.27 -5.78
C PRO A 35 -14.09 3.53 -4.46
N ARG A 36 -13.00 4.32 -4.53
CA ARG A 36 -12.11 4.59 -3.39
C ARG A 36 -12.85 5.25 -2.21
N GLU A 37 -13.92 6.02 -2.47
CA GLU A 37 -14.77 6.64 -1.46
C GLU A 37 -15.45 5.62 -0.52
N GLN A 38 -15.63 4.37 -0.97
CA GLN A 38 -16.21 3.31 -0.14
C GLN A 38 -15.26 2.80 0.95
N PHE A 39 -13.97 3.09 0.84
CA PHE A 39 -12.95 2.76 1.85
C PHE A 39 -12.73 3.89 2.85
N CYS A 40 -13.45 5.00 2.72
CA CYS A 40 -13.43 6.13 3.63
C CYS A 40 -14.66 6.14 4.53
N PRO A 41 -14.57 6.67 5.75
CA PRO A 41 -15.75 6.97 6.55
C PRO A 41 -16.69 7.93 5.77
N PRO A 42 -18.03 7.81 5.94
CA PRO A 42 -18.99 8.60 5.17
C PRO A 42 -18.76 10.13 5.25
N ASP A 43 -18.32 10.63 6.39
CA ASP A 43 -17.99 12.03 6.64
C ASP A 43 -16.67 12.47 5.99
N LYS A 44 -15.81 11.53 5.56
CA LYS A 44 -14.53 11.77 4.88
C LYS A 44 -14.52 11.33 3.41
N ALA A 45 -15.61 10.75 2.90
CA ALA A 45 -15.70 10.23 1.53
C ALA A 45 -15.35 11.29 0.46
N TYR A 46 -15.65 12.57 0.72
CA TYR A 46 -15.30 13.67 -0.18
C TYR A 46 -13.79 13.90 -0.35
N LEU A 47 -12.95 13.38 0.57
CA LEU A 47 -11.50 13.44 0.52
C LEU A 47 -10.88 12.28 -0.26
N ALA A 48 -11.65 11.25 -0.62
CA ALA A 48 -11.14 10.01 -1.20
C ALA A 48 -10.21 10.20 -2.40
N TYR A 49 -10.44 11.27 -3.17
CA TYR A 49 -9.69 11.59 -4.40
C TYR A 49 -8.74 12.78 -4.25
N ALA A 50 -8.52 13.26 -3.03
CA ALA A 50 -7.54 14.30 -2.74
C ALA A 50 -6.11 13.75 -2.81
N GLN A 51 -5.14 14.63 -3.11
CA GLN A 51 -3.70 14.33 -3.01
C GLN A 51 -3.24 14.37 -1.54
N ALA A 52 -3.85 13.56 -0.71
CA ALA A 52 -3.55 13.47 0.72
C ALA A 52 -3.92 12.09 1.26
N PRO A 53 -3.26 11.62 2.32
CA PRO A 53 -3.71 10.45 3.06
C PRO A 53 -5.09 10.69 3.69
N VAL A 54 -5.96 9.68 3.65
CA VAL A 54 -7.31 9.77 4.23
C VAL A 54 -7.45 8.77 5.36
N GLU A 55 -7.73 9.25 6.57
CA GLU A 55 -7.95 8.37 7.71
C GLU A 55 -9.24 7.56 7.52
N TYR A 56 -9.11 6.23 7.49
CA TYR A 56 -10.26 5.32 7.34
C TYR A 56 -10.63 4.60 8.65
N ALA A 57 -9.70 4.53 9.60
CA ALA A 57 -9.92 4.09 10.97
C ALA A 57 -8.96 4.86 11.89
N PRO A 58 -9.19 4.94 13.22
CA PRO A 58 -8.36 5.74 14.13
C PRO A 58 -6.87 5.45 14.01
N GLY A 59 -6.11 6.40 13.45
CA GLY A 59 -4.67 6.28 13.21
C GLY A 59 -4.27 5.48 11.95
N TRP A 60 -5.22 4.95 11.18
CA TRP A 60 -4.99 4.20 9.96
C TRP A 60 -5.43 5.01 8.74
N PHE A 61 -4.59 5.07 7.72
CA PHE A 61 -4.79 5.97 6.59
C PHE A 61 -4.66 5.23 5.26
N LEU A 62 -5.57 5.52 4.33
CA LEU A 62 -5.31 5.25 2.91
C LEU A 62 -4.15 6.15 2.46
N MET A 63 -3.19 5.62 1.75
CA MET A 63 -2.15 6.43 1.12
C MET A 63 -2.75 7.34 0.04
N GLU A 64 -2.10 8.44 -0.28
CA GLU A 64 -2.55 9.28 -1.41
C GLU A 64 -2.53 8.49 -2.74
N PRO A 65 -3.39 8.85 -3.71
CA PRO A 65 -3.54 8.08 -4.95
C PRO A 65 -2.23 7.89 -5.72
N ARG A 66 -1.37 8.91 -5.76
CA ARG A 66 -0.04 8.84 -6.35
C ARG A 66 0.81 7.73 -5.72
N ASP A 67 0.88 7.70 -4.40
CA ASP A 67 1.82 6.83 -3.69
C ASP A 67 1.39 5.37 -3.75
N ILE A 68 0.10 5.08 -3.57
CA ILE A 68 -0.41 3.71 -3.69
C ILE A 68 -0.27 3.18 -5.12
N SER A 69 -0.50 4.01 -6.14
CA SER A 69 -0.35 3.58 -7.54
C SER A 69 1.11 3.31 -7.91
N LYS A 70 2.05 4.15 -7.46
CA LYS A 70 3.49 3.92 -7.64
C LYS A 70 3.98 2.67 -6.92
N MET A 71 3.44 2.39 -5.73
CA MET A 71 3.77 1.17 -4.97
C MET A 71 3.26 -0.07 -5.70
N LEU A 72 2.03 -0.06 -6.20
CA LEU A 72 1.47 -1.13 -7.02
C LEU A 72 2.31 -1.36 -8.28
N GLN A 73 2.70 -0.31 -8.98
CA GLN A 73 3.57 -0.44 -10.16
C GLN A 73 4.94 -1.02 -9.81
N ALA A 74 5.55 -0.61 -8.69
CA ALA A 74 6.83 -1.17 -8.25
C ALA A 74 6.74 -2.65 -7.89
N LEU A 75 5.58 -3.11 -7.42
CA LEU A 75 5.28 -4.50 -7.11
C LEU A 75 5.04 -5.35 -8.37
N VAL A 76 4.72 -4.78 -9.51
CA VAL A 76 4.44 -5.49 -10.78
C VAL A 76 3.52 -6.69 -10.55
N PRO A 77 2.31 -6.52 -10.02
CA PRO A 77 1.41 -7.64 -9.71
C PRO A 77 0.93 -8.33 -10.99
N VAL A 78 0.91 -9.68 -10.96
CA VAL A 78 0.49 -10.51 -12.09
C VAL A 78 -0.77 -11.30 -11.70
N PRO A 79 -1.79 -11.41 -12.59
CA PRO A 79 -2.97 -12.22 -12.33
C PRO A 79 -2.64 -13.65 -11.89
N GLY A 80 -3.33 -14.16 -10.89
CA GLY A 80 -3.14 -15.49 -10.32
C GLY A 80 -2.08 -15.57 -9.21
N GLU A 81 -1.31 -14.51 -8.96
CA GLU A 81 -0.40 -14.49 -7.82
C GLU A 81 -1.15 -14.41 -6.49
N LYS A 82 -0.55 -15.04 -5.47
CA LYS A 82 -1.01 -14.94 -4.10
C LYS A 82 -0.48 -13.67 -3.45
N ALA A 83 -1.38 -12.83 -2.99
CA ALA A 83 -1.04 -11.53 -2.42
C ALA A 83 -1.44 -11.42 -0.94
N LEU A 84 -0.69 -10.63 -0.19
CA LEU A 84 -1.02 -10.18 1.16
C LEU A 84 -1.15 -8.66 1.16
N ALA A 85 -2.30 -8.17 1.58
CA ALA A 85 -2.55 -6.75 1.79
C ALA A 85 -2.54 -6.44 3.30
N ILE A 86 -1.60 -5.62 3.75
CA ILE A 86 -1.40 -5.26 5.16
C ILE A 86 -1.93 -3.85 5.38
N ALA A 87 -2.98 -3.72 6.18
CA ALA A 87 -3.69 -2.46 6.45
C ALA A 87 -4.02 -1.68 5.15
N ALA A 88 -4.29 -2.41 4.07
CA ALA A 88 -4.41 -1.89 2.71
C ALA A 88 -5.79 -2.19 2.10
N PRO A 89 -6.88 -1.66 2.64
CA PRO A 89 -8.22 -2.04 2.19
C PRO A 89 -8.47 -1.64 0.73
N TYR A 90 -8.03 -0.46 0.31
CA TYR A 90 -8.13 -0.03 -1.09
C TYR A 90 -7.16 -0.79 -1.99
N GLY A 91 -5.91 -0.93 -1.56
CA GLY A 91 -4.90 -1.69 -2.30
C GLY A 91 -5.30 -3.15 -2.51
N ALA A 92 -5.94 -3.78 -1.51
CA ALA A 92 -6.48 -5.14 -1.62
C ALA A 92 -7.56 -5.24 -2.71
N ALA A 93 -8.47 -4.26 -2.77
CA ALA A 93 -9.50 -4.24 -3.80
C ALA A 93 -8.91 -4.09 -5.21
N VAL A 94 -7.91 -3.22 -5.37
CA VAL A 94 -7.19 -3.06 -6.64
C VAL A 94 -6.49 -4.35 -7.05
N LEU A 95 -5.77 -5.01 -6.14
CA LEU A 95 -5.10 -6.29 -6.43
C LEU A 95 -6.10 -7.40 -6.82
N ARG A 96 -7.27 -7.45 -6.18
CA ARG A 96 -8.34 -8.40 -6.55
C ARG A 96 -8.90 -8.13 -7.94
N ASP A 97 -9.14 -6.86 -8.28
CA ASP A 97 -9.62 -6.48 -9.62
C ASP A 97 -8.59 -6.84 -10.70
N MET A 98 -7.31 -6.79 -10.36
CA MET A 98 -6.22 -7.26 -11.22
C MET A 98 -6.08 -8.78 -11.26
N GLY A 99 -6.94 -9.55 -10.58
CA GLY A 99 -6.98 -11.01 -10.64
C GLY A 99 -6.06 -11.75 -9.68
N LEU A 100 -5.57 -11.11 -8.60
CA LEU A 100 -4.75 -11.76 -7.58
C LEU A 100 -5.62 -12.43 -6.49
N ASP A 101 -5.09 -13.51 -5.88
CA ASP A 101 -5.66 -14.14 -4.68
C ASP A 101 -5.19 -13.39 -3.44
N VAL A 102 -6.04 -12.54 -2.88
CA VAL A 102 -5.66 -11.56 -1.84
C VAL A 102 -6.13 -11.97 -0.46
N THR A 103 -5.19 -12.25 0.43
CA THR A 103 -5.36 -12.30 1.89
C THR A 103 -5.18 -10.89 2.48
N GLU A 104 -5.95 -10.55 3.50
CA GLU A 104 -5.82 -9.26 4.20
C GLU A 104 -5.42 -9.47 5.66
N LEU A 105 -4.48 -8.64 6.13
CA LEU A 105 -4.28 -8.31 7.54
C LEU A 105 -4.82 -6.89 7.76
N LYS A 106 -5.89 -6.79 8.54
CA LYS A 106 -6.65 -5.53 8.68
C LYS A 106 -6.08 -4.63 9.77
N ALA A 107 -6.43 -3.36 9.69
CA ALA A 107 -6.19 -2.40 10.75
C ALA A 107 -6.72 -2.89 12.11
N GLY A 108 -5.88 -2.81 13.16
CA GLY A 108 -6.21 -3.29 14.50
C GLY A 108 -5.94 -4.77 14.78
N GLU A 109 -5.58 -5.57 13.79
CA GLU A 109 -5.05 -6.92 13.99
C GLU A 109 -3.58 -6.88 14.44
N ASP A 110 -3.06 -8.00 14.96
CA ASP A 110 -1.63 -8.11 15.30
C ASP A 110 -0.79 -8.26 14.03
N LEU A 111 -0.39 -7.13 13.47
CA LEU A 111 0.44 -7.07 12.26
C LEU A 111 1.90 -7.46 12.48
N MET A 112 2.32 -7.66 13.75
CA MET A 112 3.68 -8.09 14.11
C MET A 112 3.80 -9.61 14.27
N ALA A 113 2.68 -10.30 14.37
CA ALA A 113 2.64 -11.76 14.50
C ALA A 113 3.18 -12.48 13.26
N THR A 114 3.47 -13.75 13.40
CA THR A 114 3.80 -14.63 12.27
C THR A 114 2.65 -14.68 11.29
N ILE A 115 2.93 -14.37 10.03
CA ILE A 115 1.92 -14.32 8.98
C ILE A 115 1.53 -15.73 8.54
N ALA A 116 0.26 -16.06 8.73
CA ALA A 116 -0.30 -17.34 8.30
C ALA A 116 -0.62 -17.33 6.79
N GLY A 117 -0.72 -18.51 6.20
CA GLY A 117 -1.16 -18.67 4.82
C GLY A 117 -0.13 -18.34 3.73
N GLY A 118 1.07 -17.89 4.11
CA GLY A 118 2.16 -17.65 3.16
C GLY A 118 2.77 -18.94 2.58
N PRO A 119 3.85 -18.84 1.76
CA PRO A 119 4.44 -17.57 1.32
C PRO A 119 3.61 -16.83 0.26
N TYR A 120 3.89 -15.52 0.07
CA TYR A 120 3.17 -14.64 -0.86
C TYR A 120 4.11 -14.10 -1.93
N GLN A 121 3.62 -14.06 -3.17
CA GLN A 121 4.35 -13.46 -4.30
C GLN A 121 4.32 -11.94 -4.24
N VAL A 122 3.21 -11.36 -3.76
CA VAL A 122 3.05 -9.91 -3.59
C VAL A 122 2.64 -9.61 -2.17
N ILE A 123 3.35 -8.69 -1.51
CA ILE A 123 2.94 -8.13 -0.23
C ILE A 123 2.87 -6.62 -0.38
N LEU A 124 1.70 -6.05 -0.09
CA LEU A 124 1.44 -4.61 -0.14
C LEU A 124 1.08 -4.11 1.25
N CYS A 125 1.80 -3.12 1.76
CA CYS A 125 1.42 -2.37 2.95
C CYS A 125 0.96 -0.97 2.56
N GLU A 126 -0.23 -0.56 3.00
CA GLU A 126 -0.77 0.79 2.77
C GLU A 126 -0.60 1.64 4.05
N GLY A 127 0.59 2.21 4.23
CA GLY A 127 0.97 3.00 5.37
C GLY A 127 2.48 3.06 5.54
N ALA A 128 2.96 3.69 6.62
CA ALA A 128 4.37 3.70 6.96
C ALA A 128 4.66 2.92 8.25
N VAL A 129 5.87 2.38 8.32
CA VAL A 129 6.47 1.76 9.51
C VAL A 129 7.82 2.40 9.79
N ALA A 130 8.30 2.41 11.06
CA ALA A 130 9.66 2.85 11.32
C ALA A 130 10.69 1.86 10.76
N HIS A 131 10.37 0.57 10.87
CA HIS A 131 11.18 -0.55 10.36
C HIS A 131 10.25 -1.65 9.89
N THR A 132 10.53 -2.21 8.73
CA THR A 132 9.77 -3.34 8.19
C THR A 132 9.95 -4.58 9.07
N PRO A 133 8.87 -5.16 9.62
CA PRO A 133 8.94 -6.35 10.47
C PRO A 133 9.59 -7.53 9.76
N GLN A 134 10.35 -8.33 10.52
CA GLN A 134 10.99 -9.52 9.97
C GLN A 134 9.94 -10.53 9.49
N ALA A 135 8.83 -10.69 10.22
CA ALA A 135 7.73 -11.59 9.85
C ALA A 135 7.16 -11.28 8.44
N TRP A 136 7.11 -10.01 8.03
CA TRP A 136 6.67 -9.64 6.68
C TRP A 136 7.68 -10.05 5.61
N LYS A 137 8.98 -9.87 5.91
CA LYS A 137 10.06 -10.31 5.00
C LYS A 137 10.10 -11.83 4.88
N ASP A 138 9.87 -12.56 5.98
CA ASP A 138 9.85 -14.02 5.98
C ASP A 138 8.67 -14.58 5.17
N ALA A 139 7.56 -13.85 5.09
CA ALA A 139 6.39 -14.23 4.32
C ALA A 139 6.53 -14.04 2.79
N ILE A 140 7.63 -13.42 2.31
CA ILE A 140 7.87 -13.25 0.87
C ILE A 140 8.23 -14.60 0.26
N ALA A 141 7.53 -15.02 -0.79
CA ALA A 141 7.87 -16.20 -1.59
C ALA A 141 9.22 -16.01 -2.31
N VAL A 142 9.88 -17.09 -2.68
CA VAL A 142 11.00 -17.04 -3.63
C VAL A 142 10.49 -16.40 -4.95
N GLY A 143 11.20 -15.41 -5.47
CA GLY A 143 10.76 -14.58 -6.58
C GLY A 143 9.67 -13.55 -6.22
N GLY A 144 9.21 -13.53 -4.96
CA GLY A 144 8.21 -12.60 -4.47
C GLY A 144 8.79 -11.25 -4.02
N ARG A 145 7.88 -10.31 -3.71
CA ARG A 145 8.23 -8.93 -3.35
C ARG A 145 7.24 -8.32 -2.36
N LEU A 146 7.76 -7.40 -1.53
CA LEU A 146 7.03 -6.62 -0.53
C LEU A 146 7.26 -5.13 -0.76
N GLY A 147 6.19 -4.36 -0.87
CA GLY A 147 6.21 -2.91 -0.93
C GLY A 147 5.68 -2.30 0.37
N VAL A 148 6.47 -1.40 0.97
CA VAL A 148 6.13 -0.70 2.22
C VAL A 148 6.87 0.63 2.28
N VAL A 149 6.34 1.62 3.01
CA VAL A 149 7.07 2.86 3.30
C VAL A 149 7.78 2.75 4.65
N GLU A 150 9.09 2.94 4.68
CA GLU A 150 9.83 3.15 5.94
C GLU A 150 9.97 4.65 6.21
N ARG A 151 9.54 5.09 7.41
CA ARG A 151 9.56 6.49 7.82
C ARG A 151 10.02 6.64 9.25
N ARG A 152 11.19 7.26 9.43
CA ARG A 152 11.77 7.57 10.76
C ARG A 152 11.87 9.07 11.03
N GLY A 153 11.64 9.88 10.02
CA GLY A 153 11.78 11.33 10.04
C GLY A 153 10.68 12.02 9.22
N PRO A 154 10.92 13.26 8.79
CA PRO A 154 9.93 14.02 8.04
C PRO A 154 9.60 13.39 6.69
N VAL A 155 10.56 12.75 6.04
CA VAL A 155 10.39 12.07 4.74
C VAL A 155 10.56 10.58 4.93
N GLY A 156 9.64 9.78 4.39
CA GLY A 156 9.73 8.33 4.29
C GLY A 156 10.21 7.90 2.90
N LYS A 157 10.67 6.65 2.83
CA LYS A 157 11.12 6.01 1.59
C LYS A 157 10.26 4.79 1.31
N ALA A 158 9.68 4.73 0.14
CA ALA A 158 9.06 3.50 -0.36
C ALA A 158 10.16 2.47 -0.62
N GLN A 159 10.08 1.35 0.09
CA GLN A 159 11.03 0.24 0.02
C GLN A 159 10.39 -0.92 -0.75
N LEU A 160 11.14 -1.50 -1.66
CA LEU A 160 10.80 -2.75 -2.31
C LEU A 160 11.79 -3.83 -1.87
N PHE A 161 11.28 -4.78 -1.09
CA PHE A 161 12.01 -6.00 -0.73
C PHE A 161 11.71 -7.09 -1.75
N SER A 162 12.72 -7.84 -2.16
CA SER A 162 12.57 -8.97 -3.10
C SER A 162 13.36 -10.17 -2.59
N ARG A 163 12.75 -11.36 -2.61
CA ARG A 163 13.43 -12.60 -2.26
C ARG A 163 13.97 -13.28 -3.51
N GLY A 164 15.28 -13.46 -3.58
CA GLY A 164 15.96 -14.14 -4.67
C GLY A 164 15.80 -15.68 -4.62
N GLU A 165 16.24 -16.36 -5.68
CA GLU A 165 16.29 -17.83 -5.77
C GLU A 165 17.19 -18.46 -4.70
N ASP A 166 18.19 -17.71 -4.23
CA ASP A 166 19.08 -18.10 -3.12
C ASP A 166 18.43 -17.94 -1.73
N GLY A 167 17.17 -17.49 -1.68
CA GLY A 167 16.41 -17.22 -0.47
C GLY A 167 16.77 -15.92 0.25
N LEU A 168 17.76 -15.15 -0.24
CA LEU A 168 18.14 -13.89 0.35
C LEU A 168 17.13 -12.78 0.01
N VAL A 169 16.93 -11.86 0.94
CA VAL A 169 16.05 -10.71 0.75
C VAL A 169 16.89 -9.47 0.49
N ALA A 170 16.80 -8.96 -0.73
CA ALA A 170 17.34 -7.66 -1.11
C ALA A 170 16.32 -6.55 -0.89
N CYS A 171 16.80 -5.31 -0.74
CA CYS A 171 15.95 -4.13 -0.59
C CYS A 171 16.45 -3.01 -1.50
N ARG A 172 15.52 -2.28 -2.11
CA ARG A 172 15.82 -1.03 -2.84
C ARG A 172 14.81 0.06 -2.53
N GLU A 173 15.27 1.30 -2.49
CA GLU A 173 14.40 2.48 -2.45
C GLU A 173 13.77 2.71 -3.82
N VAL A 174 12.49 3.10 -3.85
CA VAL A 174 11.74 3.31 -5.09
C VAL A 174 11.38 4.77 -5.30
N PHE A 175 10.78 5.40 -4.28
CA PHE A 175 10.37 6.81 -4.30
C PHE A 175 10.18 7.36 -2.89
N ASP A 176 10.12 8.69 -2.77
CA ASP A 176 9.82 9.38 -1.52
C ASP A 176 8.31 9.41 -1.27
N SER A 177 7.89 9.06 -0.05
CA SER A 177 6.50 9.02 0.36
C SER A 177 6.38 9.34 1.85
N THR A 178 5.32 10.04 2.25
CA THR A 178 5.16 10.52 3.63
C THR A 178 3.81 10.16 4.26
N PRO A 179 3.28 8.93 4.09
CA PRO A 179 2.07 8.56 4.80
C PRO A 179 2.31 8.57 6.31
N PRO A 180 1.27 8.74 7.13
CA PRO A 180 1.39 8.59 8.57
C PRO A 180 1.94 7.21 8.95
N VAL A 181 2.75 7.18 10.02
CA VAL A 181 3.24 5.92 10.59
C VAL A 181 2.08 5.21 11.27
N MET A 182 1.90 3.93 10.95
CA MET A 182 0.81 3.12 11.49
C MET A 182 0.94 2.94 13.02
N PRO A 183 -0.19 2.81 13.75
CA PRO A 183 -0.19 2.51 15.18
C PRO A 183 0.65 1.26 15.49
N GLY A 184 1.50 1.34 16.52
CA GLY A 184 2.40 0.26 16.93
C GLY A 184 3.73 0.18 16.15
N PHE A 185 3.91 0.97 15.07
CA PHE A 185 5.12 0.95 14.24
C PHE A 185 5.97 2.23 14.33
N THR A 186 5.71 3.08 15.33
CA THR A 186 6.50 4.30 15.59
C THR A 186 7.93 3.95 16.01
N PRO A 187 8.93 4.80 15.67
CA PRO A 187 10.28 4.62 16.17
C PRO A 187 10.30 4.59 17.71
N ALA A 188 11.10 3.72 18.31
CA ALA A 188 11.39 3.83 19.72
C ALA A 188 12.02 5.21 19.98
N LEU A 189 11.51 5.94 21.00
CA LEU A 189 12.12 7.19 21.42
C LEU A 189 13.52 6.89 21.96
N SER A 190 14.56 7.08 21.14
CA SER A 190 15.94 7.08 21.62
C SER A 190 16.24 8.47 22.16
N PHE A 191 16.30 8.61 23.46
CA PHE A 191 16.94 9.77 24.07
C PHE A 191 18.45 9.57 23.88
N ALA A 192 19.06 10.29 22.93
CA ALA A 192 20.50 10.50 22.93
C ALA A 192 20.80 11.58 23.98
N PHE A 193 21.50 11.22 25.06
CA PHE A 193 22.10 12.13 26.01
C PHE A 193 23.45 12.58 25.47
#